data_f6638574091ae94faffcbe04f941db0b
#
_entry.id   f6638574091ae94faffcbe04f941db0b
#
_cell.length_a   1.000
_cell.length_b   1.000
_cell.length_c   1.000
_cell.angle_alpha   90.00
_cell.angle_beta   90.00
_cell.angle_gamma   90.00
#
_symmetry.space_group_name_H-M   'P 1'
#
loop_
_entity.id
_entity.type
_entity.pdbx_description
1 polymer ?
#
loop_
_entity_poly.entity_id
_entity_poly.type
_entity_poly.pdbx_seq_one_letter_code
_entity_poly.pdbx_strand_id
1 'polypeptide(L)'
;DRTQLLVLPKTRLDVSKYITVKTNKYGRFYLGNGLHEYSISPKYSQANVRIKITASEVIPLDDSLREIVSHQRLYGSYKQQSMKWLPYLKQLSRRPGALKYTGIYQLLPPSMNTYLERCDKSGIGQVLQMIATLTELNGFESAVKTVDNALDYEVTDTDSLLNLHNRIHGDYIELPPLHFKENIPSVEEISTDMSIYDQK
;
A
#
# COMPACT_ATOMS: atom_id res chain seq x y z
N ASP A 1 -4.56 51.34 -6.90
CA ASP A 1 -5.39 50.13 -6.86
C ASP A 1 -5.11 49.23 -5.64
N ARG A 2 -3.87 49.15 -5.15
CA ARG A 2 -3.53 48.29 -3.97
C ARG A 2 -4.13 48.79 -2.65
N THR A 3 -4.38 50.07 -2.51
CA THR A 3 -4.94 50.66 -1.29
C THR A 3 -6.45 50.46 -1.13
N GLN A 4 -7.12 49.99 -2.17
CA GLN A 4 -8.56 49.70 -2.16
C GLN A 4 -8.89 48.20 -2.01
N LEU A 5 -7.87 47.35 -1.98
CA LEU A 5 -8.08 45.91 -1.78
C LEU A 5 -8.43 45.65 -0.32
N LEU A 6 -9.57 45.02 -0.10
CA LEU A 6 -9.96 44.49 1.22
C LEU A 6 -8.95 43.46 1.68
N VAL A 7 -8.65 43.48 2.98
CA VAL A 7 -7.80 42.46 3.60
C VAL A 7 -8.46 41.09 3.39
N LEU A 8 -7.70 40.13 2.86
CA LEU A 8 -8.19 38.76 2.68
C LEU A 8 -8.67 38.18 4.01
N PRO A 9 -9.82 37.49 4.03
CA PRO A 9 -10.32 36.87 5.25
C PRO A 9 -9.31 35.84 5.78
N LYS A 10 -9.11 35.83 7.11
CA LYS A 10 -8.17 34.93 7.79
C LYS A 10 -8.53 33.45 7.59
N THR A 11 -9.80 33.16 7.38
CA THR A 11 -10.32 31.80 7.10
C THR A 11 -10.53 31.63 5.61
N ARG A 12 -9.95 30.58 5.04
CA ARG A 12 -10.16 30.19 3.65
C ARG A 12 -11.62 29.76 3.46
N LEU A 13 -12.31 30.31 2.45
CA LEU A 13 -13.65 29.88 2.10
C LEU A 13 -13.61 28.41 1.68
N ASP A 14 -14.36 27.56 2.38
CA ASP A 14 -14.54 26.13 2.01
C ASP A 14 -15.61 26.03 0.91
N VAL A 15 -15.16 26.08 -0.34
CA VAL A 15 -16.02 25.86 -1.50
C VAL A 15 -16.16 24.37 -1.73
N SER A 16 -17.15 23.76 -1.08
CA SER A 16 -17.42 22.33 -1.20
C SER A 16 -18.90 22.03 -1.46
N LYS A 17 -19.15 20.95 -2.18
CA LYS A 17 -20.49 20.38 -2.39
C LYS A 17 -20.61 19.10 -1.57
N TYR A 18 -21.72 18.95 -0.86
CA TYR A 18 -22.04 17.72 -0.13
C TYR A 18 -23.16 16.97 -0.87
N ILE A 19 -22.93 15.68 -1.07
CA ILE A 19 -23.94 14.77 -1.63
C ILE A 19 -23.99 13.48 -0.82
N THR A 20 -25.10 12.76 -0.88
CA THR A 20 -25.19 11.41 -0.32
C THR A 20 -25.27 10.43 -1.48
N VAL A 21 -24.42 9.39 -1.41
CA VAL A 21 -24.36 8.33 -2.42
C VAL A 21 -24.52 6.96 -1.77
N LYS A 22 -25.12 6.03 -2.50
CA LYS A 22 -25.17 4.63 -2.10
C LYS A 22 -23.96 3.90 -2.65
N THR A 23 -23.22 3.21 -1.78
CA THR A 23 -22.08 2.40 -2.17
C THR A 23 -22.52 1.04 -2.71
N ASN A 24 -21.70 0.42 -3.53
CA ASN A 24 -21.90 -0.94 -4.00
C ASN A 24 -21.50 -1.99 -2.92
N LYS A 25 -21.64 -3.29 -3.25
CA LYS A 25 -21.30 -4.40 -2.34
C LYS A 25 -19.82 -4.45 -1.90
N TYR A 26 -18.96 -3.66 -2.53
CA TYR A 26 -17.53 -3.58 -2.22
C TYR A 26 -17.14 -2.27 -1.50
N GLY A 27 -18.13 -1.43 -1.12
CA GLY A 27 -17.85 -0.13 -0.51
C GLY A 27 -17.24 0.88 -1.48
N ARG A 28 -17.65 0.84 -2.75
CA ARG A 28 -17.27 1.78 -3.81
C ARG A 28 -18.49 2.54 -4.30
N PHE A 29 -18.28 3.74 -4.81
CA PHE A 29 -19.35 4.58 -5.36
C PHE A 29 -18.92 5.24 -6.67
N TYR A 30 -19.89 5.81 -7.38
CA TYR A 30 -19.66 6.41 -8.69
C TYR A 30 -20.11 7.87 -8.69
N LEU A 31 -19.34 8.70 -9.38
CA LEU A 31 -19.68 10.09 -9.72
C LEU A 31 -19.63 10.27 -11.25
N GLY A 32 -20.03 11.48 -11.73
CA GLY A 32 -19.93 11.81 -13.14
C GLY A 32 -20.73 10.86 -14.04
N ASN A 33 -21.99 10.60 -13.70
CA ASN A 33 -22.88 9.68 -14.45
C ASN A 33 -22.32 8.25 -14.58
N GLY A 34 -21.60 7.79 -13.55
CA GLY A 34 -21.02 6.44 -13.52
C GLY A 34 -19.64 6.30 -14.15
N LEU A 35 -19.02 7.41 -14.57
CA LEU A 35 -17.71 7.39 -15.20
C LEU A 35 -16.56 7.31 -14.21
N HIS A 36 -16.70 7.91 -13.02
CA HIS A 36 -15.66 8.03 -12.03
C HIS A 36 -15.96 7.17 -10.81
N GLU A 37 -15.21 6.09 -10.64
CA GLU A 37 -15.37 5.16 -9.52
C GLU A 37 -14.35 5.50 -8.41
N TYR A 38 -14.85 5.53 -7.17
CA TYR A 38 -14.05 5.80 -5.98
C TYR A 38 -14.26 4.71 -4.94
N SER A 39 -13.20 4.30 -4.29
CA SER A 39 -13.25 3.35 -3.19
C SER A 39 -13.40 4.04 -1.84
N ILE A 40 -14.04 3.39 -0.87
CA ILE A 40 -14.04 3.84 0.53
C ILE A 40 -13.39 2.75 1.38
N SER A 41 -14.18 1.76 1.73
CA SER A 41 -13.78 0.58 2.50
C SER A 41 -14.90 -0.45 2.40
N PRO A 42 -14.61 -1.74 2.44
CA PRO A 42 -15.64 -2.77 2.49
C PRO A 42 -16.58 -2.65 3.70
N LYS A 43 -16.17 -1.97 4.76
CA LYS A 43 -17.01 -1.65 5.92
C LYS A 43 -18.28 -0.89 5.52
N TYR A 44 -18.20 -0.05 4.49
CA TYR A 44 -19.30 0.76 3.97
C TYR A 44 -19.99 0.09 2.78
N SER A 45 -20.06 -1.23 2.75
CA SER A 45 -20.78 -2.00 1.74
C SER A 45 -22.28 -1.71 1.79
N GLN A 46 -22.87 -1.35 0.63
CA GLN A 46 -24.30 -1.05 0.47
C GLN A 46 -24.84 0.05 1.42
N ALA A 47 -23.97 0.90 1.94
CA ALA A 47 -24.30 1.98 2.85
C ALA A 47 -24.58 3.30 2.09
N ASN A 48 -25.33 4.18 2.72
CA ASN A 48 -25.43 5.57 2.27
C ASN A 48 -24.30 6.36 2.95
N VAL A 49 -23.44 6.98 2.15
CA VAL A 49 -22.27 7.72 2.65
C VAL A 49 -22.35 9.16 2.15
N ARG A 50 -22.06 10.10 3.04
CA ARG A 50 -21.95 11.51 2.68
C ARG A 50 -20.58 11.77 2.08
N ILE A 51 -20.57 12.46 0.94
CA ILE A 51 -19.35 12.79 0.21
C ILE A 51 -19.21 14.31 0.16
N LYS A 52 -18.08 14.82 0.62
CA LYS A 52 -17.64 16.20 0.42
C LYS A 52 -16.84 16.25 -0.89
N ILE A 53 -17.24 17.13 -1.79
CA ILE A 53 -16.58 17.31 -3.10
C ILE A 53 -16.06 18.75 -3.15
N THR A 54 -14.76 18.89 -3.31
CA THR A 54 -14.07 20.15 -3.58
C THR A 54 -13.69 20.26 -5.05
N ALA A 55 -12.98 21.31 -5.43
CA ALA A 55 -12.42 21.41 -6.77
C ALA A 55 -11.38 20.32 -7.06
N SER A 56 -10.60 19.88 -6.08
CA SER A 56 -9.49 18.95 -6.27
C SER A 56 -9.72 17.57 -5.65
N GLU A 57 -10.65 17.44 -4.71
CA GLU A 57 -10.79 16.23 -3.90
C GLU A 57 -12.22 15.73 -3.79
N VAL A 58 -12.34 14.44 -3.54
CA VAL A 58 -13.57 13.72 -3.22
C VAL A 58 -13.34 12.98 -1.91
N ILE A 59 -14.07 13.37 -0.86
CA ILE A 59 -13.83 12.97 0.51
C ILE A 59 -15.09 12.31 1.08
N PRO A 60 -15.16 10.98 1.16
CA PRO A 60 -16.18 10.27 1.93
C PRO A 60 -16.07 10.58 3.43
N LEU A 61 -17.22 10.81 4.06
CA LEU A 61 -17.33 11.16 5.48
C LEU A 61 -18.09 10.07 6.24
N ASP A 62 -17.68 9.83 7.49
CA ASP A 62 -18.41 8.97 8.41
C ASP A 62 -19.66 9.67 8.97
N ASP A 63 -20.43 8.96 9.81
CA ASP A 63 -21.64 9.50 10.44
C ASP A 63 -21.35 10.71 11.35
N SER A 64 -20.11 10.83 11.83
CA SER A 64 -19.63 11.96 12.64
C SER A 64 -19.02 13.07 11.78
N LEU A 65 -19.20 13.02 10.47
CA LEU A 65 -18.63 13.96 9.47
C LEU A 65 -17.08 14.00 9.46
N ARG A 66 -16.42 12.96 9.96
CA ARG A 66 -14.98 12.82 9.87
C ARG A 66 -14.61 12.17 8.55
N GLU A 67 -13.50 12.58 8.02
CA GLU A 67 -12.93 12.02 6.80
C GLU A 67 -12.58 10.54 6.99
N ILE A 68 -13.05 9.70 6.06
CA ILE A 68 -12.71 8.28 6.00
C ILE A 68 -11.46 8.09 5.13
N VAL A 69 -11.45 8.74 3.97
CA VAL A 69 -10.39 8.66 2.96
C VAL A 69 -10.49 9.88 2.05
N SER A 70 -9.37 10.36 1.52
CA SER A 70 -9.35 11.39 0.48
C SER A 70 -8.88 10.84 -0.86
N HIS A 71 -9.56 11.22 -1.92
CA HIS A 71 -9.21 10.93 -3.30
C HIS A 71 -8.99 12.21 -4.07
N GLN A 72 -8.01 12.21 -4.95
CA GLN A 72 -7.94 13.23 -5.98
C GLN A 72 -9.18 13.12 -6.88
N ARG A 73 -9.83 14.24 -7.15
CA ARG A 73 -11.03 14.27 -7.98
C ARG A 73 -10.69 13.92 -9.42
N LEU A 74 -11.41 12.95 -9.96
CA LEU A 74 -11.30 12.52 -11.36
C LEU A 74 -12.13 13.43 -12.25
N TYR A 75 -11.62 13.70 -13.44
CA TYR A 75 -12.23 14.54 -14.46
C TYR A 75 -12.18 13.86 -15.82
N GLY A 76 -13.03 14.32 -16.73
CA GLY A 76 -13.08 13.82 -18.10
C GLY A 76 -14.32 13.00 -18.40
N SER A 77 -14.46 12.57 -19.67
CA SER A 77 -15.61 11.88 -20.21
C SER A 77 -15.38 10.37 -20.41
N TYR A 78 -14.33 9.81 -19.84
CA TYR A 78 -14.00 8.39 -19.90
C TYR A 78 -14.02 7.73 -18.51
N LYS A 79 -14.15 6.41 -18.49
CA LYS A 79 -14.17 5.65 -17.23
C LYS A 79 -12.81 5.71 -16.53
N GLN A 80 -12.83 6.13 -15.29
CA GLN A 80 -11.65 6.19 -14.43
C GLN A 80 -11.97 5.62 -13.06
N GLN A 81 -10.95 5.14 -12.35
CA GLN A 81 -11.11 4.67 -10.99
C GLN A 81 -10.00 5.23 -10.09
N SER A 82 -10.36 5.54 -8.86
CA SER A 82 -9.43 5.89 -7.79
C SER A 82 -9.60 4.91 -6.64
N MET A 83 -8.58 4.06 -6.44
CA MET A 83 -8.61 2.99 -5.45
C MET A 83 -7.63 3.29 -4.31
N LYS A 84 -8.11 3.26 -3.08
CA LYS A 84 -7.30 3.28 -1.86
C LYS A 84 -7.27 1.87 -1.28
N TRP A 85 -6.12 1.22 -1.41
CA TRP A 85 -5.97 -0.21 -1.11
C TRP A 85 -5.91 -0.54 0.37
N LEU A 86 -5.37 0.35 1.19
CA LEU A 86 -5.11 0.09 2.60
C LEU A 86 -6.32 -0.41 3.40
N PRO A 87 -7.53 0.20 3.30
CA PRO A 87 -8.71 -0.30 4.02
C PRO A 87 -9.14 -1.71 3.58
N TYR A 88 -8.92 -2.03 2.31
CA TYR A 88 -9.24 -3.35 1.75
C TYR A 88 -8.26 -4.42 2.21
N LEU A 89 -6.97 -4.14 2.17
CA LEU A 89 -5.91 -5.03 2.64
C LEU A 89 -6.08 -5.34 4.14
N LYS A 90 -6.30 -4.32 4.97
CA LYS A 90 -6.57 -4.48 6.41
C LYS A 90 -7.80 -5.34 6.71
N GLN A 91 -8.83 -5.27 5.88
CA GLN A 91 -10.02 -6.10 6.06
C GLN A 91 -9.81 -7.53 5.55
N LEU A 92 -9.16 -7.69 4.40
CA LEU A 92 -8.87 -9.00 3.81
C LEU A 92 -7.89 -9.82 4.65
N SER A 93 -6.93 -9.17 5.33
CA SER A 93 -6.01 -9.86 6.25
C SER A 93 -6.74 -10.55 7.39
N ARG A 94 -7.86 -9.99 7.85
CA ARG A 94 -8.71 -10.60 8.91
C ARG A 94 -9.58 -11.75 8.41
N ARG A 95 -9.84 -11.82 7.10
CA ARG A 95 -10.70 -12.85 6.47
C ARG A 95 -10.10 -13.29 5.13
N PRO A 96 -8.91 -13.89 5.15
CA PRO A 96 -8.17 -14.21 3.92
C PRO A 96 -8.92 -15.17 3.00
N GLY A 97 -9.75 -16.08 3.57
CA GLY A 97 -10.58 -16.97 2.79
C GLY A 97 -11.63 -16.28 1.91
N ALA A 98 -12.02 -15.03 2.25
CA ALA A 98 -12.94 -14.26 1.44
C ALA A 98 -12.28 -13.60 0.21
N LEU A 99 -10.95 -13.54 0.15
CA LEU A 99 -10.19 -12.84 -0.87
C LEU A 99 -10.61 -13.26 -2.30
N LYS A 100 -10.61 -14.55 -2.58
CA LYS A 100 -10.93 -15.10 -3.91
C LYS A 100 -12.38 -14.90 -4.34
N TYR A 101 -13.29 -14.74 -3.39
CA TYR A 101 -14.73 -14.57 -3.64
C TYR A 101 -15.14 -13.09 -3.73
N THR A 102 -14.22 -12.17 -3.45
CA THR A 102 -14.45 -10.74 -3.61
C THR A 102 -13.97 -10.30 -4.98
N GLY A 103 -14.77 -9.50 -5.69
CA GLY A 103 -14.31 -8.87 -6.94
C GLY A 103 -13.10 -7.96 -6.77
N ILE A 104 -12.62 -7.78 -5.55
CA ILE A 104 -11.40 -7.04 -5.20
C ILE A 104 -10.14 -7.82 -5.66
N TYR A 105 -10.17 -9.16 -5.59
CA TYR A 105 -9.05 -9.98 -6.07
C TYR A 105 -8.71 -9.70 -7.53
N GLN A 106 -9.72 -9.53 -8.38
CA GLN A 106 -9.55 -9.24 -9.80
C GLN A 106 -8.99 -7.83 -10.08
N LEU A 107 -9.05 -6.95 -9.08
CA LEU A 107 -8.52 -5.58 -9.19
C LEU A 107 -7.09 -5.46 -8.67
N LEU A 108 -6.58 -6.46 -7.95
CA LEU A 108 -5.20 -6.49 -7.51
C LEU A 108 -4.25 -6.59 -8.72
N PRO A 109 -3.07 -5.99 -8.66
CA PRO A 109 -2.04 -6.20 -9.67
C PRO A 109 -1.75 -7.69 -9.86
N PRO A 110 -1.47 -8.15 -11.09
CA PRO A 110 -1.20 -9.56 -11.37
C PRO A 110 -0.08 -10.16 -10.53
N SER A 111 0.97 -9.41 -10.25
CA SER A 111 2.07 -9.83 -9.38
C SER A 111 1.62 -10.13 -7.96
N MET A 112 0.75 -9.29 -7.39
CA MET A 112 0.19 -9.56 -6.06
C MET A 112 -0.66 -10.83 -6.04
N ASN A 113 -1.44 -11.09 -7.07
CA ASN A 113 -2.22 -12.33 -7.18
C ASN A 113 -1.29 -13.55 -7.23
N THR A 114 -0.27 -13.49 -8.10
CA THR A 114 0.75 -14.56 -8.22
C THR A 114 1.48 -14.78 -6.91
N TYR A 115 1.85 -13.71 -6.22
CA TYR A 115 2.52 -13.78 -4.92
C TYR A 115 1.65 -14.46 -3.85
N LEU A 116 0.38 -14.03 -3.73
CA LEU A 116 -0.57 -14.61 -2.79
C LEU A 116 -0.91 -16.08 -3.09
N GLU A 117 -0.79 -16.52 -4.34
CA GLU A 117 -0.98 -17.92 -4.74
C GLU A 117 0.22 -18.80 -4.37
N ARG A 118 1.43 -18.23 -4.35
CA ARG A 118 2.65 -18.94 -3.91
C ARG A 118 2.79 -19.03 -2.39
N CYS A 119 2.16 -18.12 -1.66
CA CYS A 119 2.18 -18.14 -0.19
C CYS A 119 1.36 -19.32 0.37
N ASP A 120 1.80 -19.82 1.52
CA ASP A 120 1.03 -20.84 2.24
C ASP A 120 -0.34 -20.31 2.66
N LYS A 121 -1.37 -21.13 2.47
CA LYS A 121 -2.78 -20.76 2.77
C LYS A 121 -2.98 -20.30 4.21
N SER A 122 -2.25 -20.89 5.16
CA SER A 122 -2.30 -20.52 6.57
C SER A 122 -1.69 -19.14 6.83
N GLY A 123 -0.70 -18.73 6.03
CA GLY A 123 0.04 -17.48 6.15
C GLY A 123 -0.56 -16.28 5.39
N ILE A 124 -1.52 -16.50 4.47
CA ILE A 124 -2.07 -15.42 3.61
C ILE A 124 -2.55 -14.22 4.42
N GLY A 125 -3.16 -14.43 5.58
CA GLY A 125 -3.61 -13.34 6.45
C GLY A 125 -2.46 -12.46 6.95
N GLN A 126 -1.35 -13.06 7.35
CA GLN A 126 -0.14 -12.38 7.80
C GLN A 126 0.53 -11.63 6.64
N VAL A 127 0.60 -12.25 5.46
CA VAL A 127 1.13 -11.63 4.25
C VAL A 127 0.30 -10.41 3.85
N LEU A 128 -1.03 -10.52 3.83
CA LEU A 128 -1.91 -9.37 3.54
C LEU A 128 -1.76 -8.25 4.58
N GLN A 129 -1.57 -8.60 5.85
CA GLN A 129 -1.30 -7.61 6.91
C GLN A 129 0.05 -6.94 6.69
N MET A 130 1.08 -7.68 6.30
CA MET A 130 2.39 -7.13 5.96
C MET A 130 2.28 -6.19 4.76
N ILE A 131 1.64 -6.58 3.67
CA ILE A 131 1.41 -5.72 2.50
C ILE A 131 0.64 -4.46 2.89
N ALA A 132 -0.33 -4.55 3.82
CA ALA A 132 -1.02 -3.38 4.35
C ALA A 132 -0.06 -2.44 5.11
N THR A 133 0.85 -3.00 5.91
CA THR A 133 1.90 -2.23 6.61
C THR A 133 2.84 -1.53 5.63
N LEU A 134 3.32 -2.24 4.60
CA LEU A 134 4.17 -1.65 3.55
C LEU A 134 3.44 -0.52 2.79
N THR A 135 2.14 -0.73 2.53
CA THR A 135 1.28 0.28 1.90
C THR A 135 1.12 1.52 2.78
N GLU A 136 1.07 1.35 4.09
CA GLU A 136 0.96 2.45 5.06
C GLU A 136 2.27 3.24 5.16
N LEU A 137 3.41 2.58 5.06
CA LEU A 137 4.74 3.19 5.13
C LEU A 137 5.06 4.03 3.89
N ASN A 138 4.99 3.44 2.71
CA ASN A 138 5.50 4.02 1.47
C ASN A 138 4.49 4.05 0.31
N GLY A 139 3.21 3.74 0.58
CA GLY A 139 2.16 3.71 -0.43
C GLY A 139 2.03 2.37 -1.16
N PHE A 140 0.89 2.19 -1.82
CA PHE A 140 0.54 0.91 -2.47
C PHE A 140 1.48 0.55 -3.63
N GLU A 141 1.88 1.50 -4.43
CA GLU A 141 2.80 1.26 -5.57
C GLU A 141 4.16 0.75 -5.09
N SER A 142 4.64 1.26 -3.96
CA SER A 142 5.87 0.80 -3.32
C SER A 142 5.74 -0.64 -2.81
N ALA A 143 4.60 -0.96 -2.17
CA ALA A 143 4.31 -2.33 -1.76
C ALA A 143 4.25 -3.30 -2.96
N VAL A 144 3.67 -2.87 -4.11
CA VAL A 144 3.65 -3.67 -5.35
C VAL A 144 5.06 -3.94 -5.82
N LYS A 145 5.92 -2.92 -5.91
CA LYS A 145 7.33 -3.09 -6.32
C LYS A 145 8.09 -4.06 -5.41
N THR A 146 7.82 -4.02 -4.11
CA THR A 146 8.43 -4.95 -3.17
C THR A 146 7.97 -6.38 -3.43
N VAL A 147 6.68 -6.58 -3.73
CA VAL A 147 6.12 -7.89 -4.08
C VAL A 147 6.67 -8.40 -5.42
N ASP A 148 6.85 -7.52 -6.42
CA ASP A 148 7.48 -7.87 -7.69
C ASP A 148 8.89 -8.42 -7.47
N ASN A 149 9.72 -7.71 -6.70
CA ASN A 149 11.07 -8.18 -6.34
C ASN A 149 11.04 -9.47 -5.49
N ALA A 150 10.06 -9.61 -4.59
CA ALA A 150 9.92 -10.83 -3.78
C ALA A 150 9.61 -12.06 -4.64
N LEU A 151 8.86 -11.89 -5.74
CA LEU A 151 8.63 -12.94 -6.73
C LEU A 151 9.91 -13.35 -7.46
N ASP A 152 10.76 -12.39 -7.81
CA ASP A 152 12.03 -12.62 -8.48
C ASP A 152 13.04 -13.35 -7.60
N TYR A 153 13.01 -13.07 -6.28
CA TYR A 153 13.87 -13.71 -5.28
C TYR A 153 13.24 -14.94 -4.60
N GLU A 154 12.06 -15.36 -5.04
CA GLU A 154 11.29 -16.49 -4.47
C GLU A 154 11.03 -16.37 -2.95
N VAL A 155 10.92 -15.15 -2.46
CA VAL A 155 10.64 -14.84 -1.05
C VAL A 155 9.14 -14.92 -0.80
N THR A 156 8.71 -15.73 0.19
CA THR A 156 7.29 -15.91 0.54
C THR A 156 6.95 -15.59 2.00
N ASP A 157 7.97 -15.40 2.84
CA ASP A 157 7.79 -15.09 4.25
C ASP A 157 7.72 -13.57 4.52
N THR A 158 7.04 -13.20 5.60
CA THR A 158 6.76 -11.80 5.94
C THR A 158 7.98 -11.02 6.38
N ASP A 159 8.93 -11.66 7.06
CA ASP A 159 10.12 -10.99 7.60
C ASP A 159 11.10 -10.65 6.48
N SER A 160 11.29 -11.58 5.56
CA SER A 160 12.08 -11.35 4.34
C SER A 160 11.44 -10.30 3.44
N LEU A 161 10.09 -10.27 3.34
CA LEU A 161 9.37 -9.24 2.58
C LEU A 161 9.59 -7.85 3.18
N LEU A 162 9.56 -7.72 4.51
CA LEU A 162 9.85 -6.45 5.20
C LEU A 162 11.30 -6.02 5.00
N ASN A 163 12.25 -6.95 5.13
CA ASN A 163 13.67 -6.68 4.90
C ASN A 163 13.92 -6.22 3.46
N LEU A 164 13.30 -6.88 2.49
CA LEU A 164 13.38 -6.49 1.08
C LEU A 164 12.82 -5.08 0.85
N HIS A 165 11.67 -4.76 1.46
CA HIS A 165 11.08 -3.43 1.41
C HIS A 165 12.02 -2.36 1.97
N ASN A 166 12.57 -2.59 3.14
CA ASN A 166 13.52 -1.68 3.78
C ASN A 166 14.78 -1.52 2.93
N ARG A 167 15.22 -2.57 2.26
CA ARG A 167 16.36 -2.51 1.35
C ARG A 167 16.08 -1.68 0.10
N ILE A 168 14.85 -1.70 -0.42
CA ILE A 168 14.46 -0.94 -1.62
C ILE A 168 14.19 0.53 -1.29
N HIS A 169 13.64 0.82 -0.09
CA HIS A 169 13.13 2.14 0.26
C HIS A 169 13.85 2.77 1.47
N GLY A 170 14.73 2.03 2.14
CA GLY A 170 15.53 2.57 3.23
C GLY A 170 16.64 3.49 2.70
N ASP A 171 16.85 4.59 3.39
CA ASP A 171 18.09 5.37 3.20
C ASP A 171 19.25 4.48 3.63
N TYR A 172 20.01 3.98 2.65
CA TYR A 172 21.27 3.30 2.95
C TYR A 172 22.22 4.34 3.54
N ILE A 173 22.44 4.26 4.82
CA ILE A 173 23.64 4.86 5.41
C ILE A 173 24.79 4.02 4.85
N GLU A 174 25.52 4.55 3.87
CA GLU A 174 26.80 3.97 3.48
C GLU A 174 27.66 3.95 4.73
N LEU A 175 27.76 2.78 5.34
CA LEU A 175 28.69 2.60 6.44
C LEU A 175 30.09 2.88 5.89
N PRO A 176 30.88 3.76 6.54
CA PRO A 176 32.24 3.99 6.11
C PRO A 176 32.98 2.64 6.09
N PRO A 177 33.87 2.44 5.11
CA PRO A 177 34.62 1.19 5.01
C PRO A 177 35.29 0.88 6.37
N LEU A 178 35.14 -0.37 6.80
CA LEU A 178 35.73 -0.84 8.05
C LEU A 178 37.23 -0.61 7.98
N HIS A 179 37.73 0.37 8.72
CA HIS A 179 39.16 0.51 8.95
C HIS A 179 39.55 -0.55 9.96
N PHE A 180 40.16 -1.62 9.49
CA PHE A 180 40.78 -2.59 10.38
C PHE A 180 41.94 -1.90 11.15
N LYS A 181 41.91 -1.97 12.48
CA LYS A 181 43.03 -1.52 13.28
C LYS A 181 44.23 -2.39 12.93
N GLU A 182 45.39 -1.77 12.76
CA GLU A 182 46.66 -2.45 12.39
C GLU A 182 47.05 -3.63 13.32
N ASN A 183 46.38 -3.80 14.45
CA ASN A 183 46.61 -4.84 15.44
C ASN A 183 45.70 -6.07 15.33
N ILE A 184 44.98 -6.27 14.23
CA ILE A 184 44.29 -7.53 14.01
C ILE A 184 45.30 -8.52 13.47
N PRO A 185 45.68 -9.59 14.20
CA PRO A 185 46.61 -10.58 13.71
C PRO A 185 46.00 -11.22 12.44
N SER A 186 46.79 -11.25 11.36
CA SER A 186 46.42 -11.99 10.17
C SER A 186 46.38 -13.48 10.53
N VAL A 187 45.23 -14.11 10.39
CA VAL A 187 45.14 -15.56 10.52
C VAL A 187 45.81 -16.14 9.27
N GLU A 188 46.94 -16.83 9.42
CA GLU A 188 47.54 -17.59 8.33
C GLU A 188 46.55 -18.65 7.87
N GLU A 189 46.33 -18.74 6.58
CA GLU A 189 45.48 -19.81 6.00
C GLU A 189 46.13 -21.15 6.36
N ILE A 190 45.52 -21.88 7.27
CA ILE A 190 45.91 -23.26 7.58
C ILE A 190 45.39 -24.10 6.40
N SER A 191 46.29 -24.42 5.48
CA SER A 191 45.97 -25.41 4.44
C SER A 191 45.84 -26.78 5.13
N THR A 192 44.62 -27.22 5.32
CA THR A 192 44.31 -28.56 5.83
C THR A 192 44.65 -29.57 4.73
N ASP A 193 45.75 -30.30 4.89
CA ASP A 193 46.09 -31.42 4.02
C ASP A 193 45.11 -32.58 4.32
N MET A 194 44.11 -32.74 3.43
CA MET A 194 43.09 -33.79 3.57
C MET A 194 43.62 -35.20 3.20
N SER A 195 44.83 -35.30 2.67
CA SER A 195 45.46 -36.59 2.30
C SER A 195 45.67 -37.54 3.50
N ILE A 196 45.68 -37.00 4.73
CA ILE A 196 45.78 -37.79 5.96
C ILE A 196 44.60 -38.74 6.20
N TYR A 197 43.43 -38.43 5.62
CA TYR A 197 42.21 -39.21 5.77
C TYR A 197 42.02 -40.32 4.69
N ASP A 198 42.85 -40.31 3.65
CA ASP A 198 42.76 -41.28 2.54
C ASP A 198 43.66 -42.53 2.73
N GLN A 199 44.32 -42.68 3.87
CA GLN A 199 45.06 -43.89 4.17
C GLN A 199 44.12 -44.97 4.74
N LYS A 200 43.74 -45.92 3.87
CA LYS A 200 43.16 -47.22 4.22
C LYS A 200 44.27 -48.23 4.48
#